data_0e71a09dde47c1aaef39e08c28dff5d0
#
_entry.id   0e71a09dde47c1aaef39e08c28dff5d0
#
_cell.length_a   1.000
_cell.length_b   1.000
_cell.length_c   1.000
_cell.angle_alpha   90.00
_cell.angle_beta   90.00
_cell.angle_gamma   90.00
#
_symmetry.space_group_name_H-M   'P 1'
#
loop_
_entity.id
_entity.type
_entity.pdbx_description
1 polymer ?
#
loop_
_entity_poly.entity_id
_entity_poly.type
_entity_poly.pdbx_seq_one_letter_code
_entity_poly.pdbx_strand_id
1 'polypeptide(L)'
;MLANKTALVTGSTSGIGLGIAKALARQGANIVLNGFGDVEGPKAEILALGVQVAYHGADMSKPAEIEDMMKFAAERFGRVDILVNNAGIQHVARVEDFPVEKWDAIIAINLTSAFHASRLAIPAMRAANWGRIINVASVHGLVGSAEKSAYVAAKHGVVGLTKVTALENATSGVTCNAICPGWVLTPLVQKQVDAKAVALGVSNEEAKNVLLGEKEPSMQFTTPEELGELAVFFCSPASNNVRGVAWNMDGGWVAQ
;
A
#
# COMPACT_ATOMS: atom_id res chain seq x y z
N MET A 1 -0.47 -17.75 11.98
CA MET A 1 0.69 -16.96 12.42
C MET A 1 0.27 -15.64 13.08
N LEU A 2 -0.78 -15.00 12.59
CA LEU A 2 -1.24 -13.68 13.04
C LEU A 2 -2.53 -13.72 13.87
N ALA A 3 -2.87 -14.86 14.49
CA ALA A 3 -4.03 -14.97 15.38
C ALA A 3 -3.97 -13.91 16.49
N ASN A 4 -5.11 -13.27 16.75
CA ASN A 4 -5.25 -12.17 17.72
C ASN A 4 -4.47 -10.88 17.35
N LYS A 5 -3.96 -10.75 16.13
CA LYS A 5 -3.42 -9.51 15.60
C LYS A 5 -4.49 -8.75 14.81
N THR A 6 -4.39 -7.44 14.79
CA THR A 6 -5.26 -6.58 13.99
C THR A 6 -4.45 -5.85 12.92
N ALA A 7 -4.85 -6.02 11.68
CA ALA A 7 -4.28 -5.31 10.55
C ALA A 7 -5.25 -4.23 10.06
N LEU A 8 -4.78 -2.99 10.01
CA LEU A 8 -5.46 -1.89 9.33
C LEU A 8 -4.78 -1.68 7.98
N VAL A 9 -5.57 -1.76 6.91
CA VAL A 9 -5.08 -1.61 5.54
C VAL A 9 -5.82 -0.46 4.86
N THR A 10 -5.11 0.61 4.53
CA THR A 10 -5.72 1.76 3.85
C THR A 10 -5.87 1.50 2.35
N GLY A 11 -6.96 1.99 1.74
CA GLY A 11 -7.25 1.75 0.32
C GLY A 11 -7.45 0.25 0.01
N SER A 12 -8.15 -0.48 0.87
CA SER A 12 -8.25 -1.94 0.82
C SER A 12 -9.60 -2.48 0.35
N THR A 13 -10.45 -1.63 -0.22
CA THR A 13 -11.71 -2.07 -0.87
C THR A 13 -11.48 -2.69 -2.26
N SER A 14 -10.25 -2.64 -2.79
CA SER A 14 -9.90 -3.25 -4.09
C SER A 14 -8.38 -3.40 -4.27
N GLY A 15 -7.96 -4.03 -5.37
CA GLY A 15 -6.58 -4.05 -5.85
C GLY A 15 -5.56 -4.56 -4.82
N ILE A 16 -4.41 -3.88 -4.74
CA ILE A 16 -3.28 -4.27 -3.88
C ILE A 16 -3.69 -4.35 -2.42
N GLY A 17 -4.41 -3.33 -1.92
CA GLY A 17 -4.83 -3.28 -0.52
C GLY A 17 -5.73 -4.45 -0.13
N LEU A 18 -6.67 -4.84 -0.99
CA LEU A 18 -7.53 -6.00 -0.75
C LEU A 18 -6.72 -7.31 -0.79
N GLY A 19 -5.80 -7.47 -1.75
CA GLY A 19 -4.91 -8.62 -1.82
C GLY A 19 -4.09 -8.80 -0.54
N ILE A 20 -3.49 -7.72 -0.05
CA ILE A 20 -2.74 -7.72 1.23
C ILE A 20 -3.66 -8.04 2.41
N ALA A 21 -4.85 -7.42 2.49
CA ALA A 21 -5.81 -7.68 3.56
C ALA A 21 -6.22 -9.16 3.60
N LYS A 22 -6.49 -9.78 2.43
CA LYS A 22 -6.81 -11.20 2.31
C LYS A 22 -5.65 -12.11 2.74
N ALA A 23 -4.42 -11.78 2.35
CA ALA A 23 -3.24 -12.55 2.75
C ALA A 23 -3.02 -12.51 4.27
N LEU A 24 -3.14 -11.35 4.90
CA LEU A 24 -3.05 -11.21 6.36
C LEU A 24 -4.21 -11.92 7.08
N ALA A 25 -5.43 -11.85 6.54
CA ALA A 25 -6.59 -12.57 7.07
C ALA A 25 -6.40 -14.10 7.03
N ARG A 26 -5.86 -14.67 5.94
CA ARG A 26 -5.51 -16.11 5.84
C ARG A 26 -4.53 -16.54 6.94
N GLN A 27 -3.71 -15.63 7.46
CA GLN A 27 -2.82 -15.88 8.58
C GLN A 27 -3.49 -15.70 9.95
N GLY A 28 -4.78 -15.35 9.99
CA GLY A 28 -5.58 -15.23 11.19
C GLY A 28 -5.68 -13.81 11.77
N ALA A 29 -5.21 -12.79 11.06
CA ALA A 29 -5.36 -11.39 11.50
C ALA A 29 -6.80 -10.90 11.32
N ASN A 30 -7.33 -10.19 12.32
CA ASN A 30 -8.53 -9.38 12.14
C ASN A 30 -8.22 -8.18 11.25
N ILE A 31 -9.17 -7.77 10.42
CA ILE A 31 -8.93 -6.74 9.39
C ILE A 31 -9.80 -5.51 9.63
N VAL A 32 -9.18 -4.35 9.55
CA VAL A 32 -9.86 -3.07 9.37
C VAL A 32 -9.64 -2.63 7.93
N LEU A 33 -10.71 -2.64 7.14
CA LEU A 33 -10.72 -2.14 5.78
C LEU A 33 -10.95 -0.63 5.77
N ASN A 34 -10.34 0.05 4.81
CA ASN A 34 -10.58 1.45 4.51
C ASN A 34 -10.55 1.65 2.99
N GLY A 35 -11.32 2.61 2.51
CA GLY A 35 -11.36 2.96 1.08
C GLY A 35 -12.76 3.35 0.65
N PHE A 36 -12.97 3.50 -0.65
CA PHE A 36 -14.24 3.91 -1.24
C PHE A 36 -14.73 2.84 -2.22
N GLY A 37 -15.98 2.99 -2.67
CA GLY A 37 -16.60 2.07 -3.62
C GLY A 37 -17.34 0.92 -2.95
N ASP A 38 -17.24 -0.28 -3.52
CA ASP A 38 -17.87 -1.47 -2.92
C ASP A 38 -17.15 -1.85 -1.63
N VAL A 39 -17.89 -1.97 -0.56
CA VAL A 39 -17.40 -2.33 0.78
C VAL A 39 -17.88 -3.74 1.16
N GLU A 40 -19.10 -4.09 0.79
CA GLU A 40 -19.73 -5.32 1.26
C GLU A 40 -19.12 -6.57 0.59
N GLY A 41 -18.74 -6.49 -0.69
CA GLY A 41 -18.00 -7.57 -1.36
C GLY A 41 -16.69 -7.91 -0.65
N PRO A 42 -15.76 -6.96 -0.51
CA PRO A 42 -14.49 -7.16 0.23
C PRO A 42 -14.68 -7.63 1.67
N LYS A 43 -15.67 -7.10 2.40
CA LYS A 43 -15.99 -7.58 3.75
C LYS A 43 -16.41 -9.04 3.76
N ALA A 44 -17.29 -9.43 2.84
CA ALA A 44 -17.74 -10.82 2.73
C ALA A 44 -16.58 -11.76 2.41
N GLU A 45 -15.67 -11.36 1.50
CA GLU A 45 -14.48 -12.14 1.17
C GLU A 45 -13.56 -12.34 2.38
N ILE A 46 -13.36 -11.31 3.21
CA ILE A 46 -12.53 -11.40 4.43
C ILE A 46 -13.23 -12.26 5.49
N LEU A 47 -14.53 -12.06 5.71
CA LEU A 47 -15.32 -12.87 6.66
C LEU A 47 -15.27 -14.35 6.33
N ALA A 48 -15.32 -14.71 5.04
CA ALA A 48 -15.23 -16.10 4.59
C ALA A 48 -13.90 -16.77 4.94
N LEU A 49 -12.85 -16.01 5.30
CA LEU A 49 -11.57 -16.52 5.78
C LEU A 49 -11.56 -16.83 7.30
N GLY A 50 -12.69 -16.63 8.00
CA GLY A 50 -12.87 -17.00 9.41
C GLY A 50 -12.30 -16.02 10.41
N VAL A 51 -12.03 -14.77 10.01
CA VAL A 51 -11.55 -13.70 10.89
C VAL A 51 -12.61 -12.59 11.05
N GLN A 52 -12.43 -11.71 12.04
CA GLN A 52 -13.27 -10.54 12.17
C GLN A 52 -12.84 -9.45 11.19
N VAL A 53 -13.82 -8.71 10.66
CA VAL A 53 -13.59 -7.57 9.79
C VAL A 53 -14.43 -6.37 10.26
N ALA A 54 -13.83 -5.19 10.16
CA ALA A 54 -14.50 -3.91 10.30
C ALA A 54 -14.14 -3.02 9.11
N TYR A 55 -14.90 -1.96 8.91
CA TYR A 55 -14.65 -0.97 7.86
C TYR A 55 -14.76 0.43 8.42
N HIS A 56 -13.91 1.33 7.96
CA HIS A 56 -13.97 2.76 8.25
C HIS A 56 -13.72 3.59 6.98
N GLY A 57 -14.64 4.49 6.66
CA GLY A 57 -14.64 5.27 5.41
C GLY A 57 -13.78 6.54 5.44
N ALA A 58 -12.74 6.62 6.27
CA ALA A 58 -11.88 7.81 6.37
C ALA A 58 -11.31 8.23 5.02
N ASP A 59 -11.41 9.51 4.72
CA ASP A 59 -10.69 10.17 3.65
C ASP A 59 -9.24 10.39 4.07
N MET A 60 -8.33 9.68 3.39
CA MET A 60 -6.90 9.71 3.73
C MET A 60 -6.22 11.05 3.43
N SER A 61 -6.91 12.02 2.82
CA SER A 61 -6.43 13.40 2.71
C SER A 61 -6.67 14.23 3.98
N LYS A 62 -7.46 13.72 4.93
CA LYS A 62 -7.91 14.46 6.11
C LYS A 62 -7.33 13.89 7.41
N PRO A 63 -6.40 14.57 8.07
CA PRO A 63 -5.77 14.08 9.30
C PRO A 63 -6.74 13.70 10.42
N ALA A 64 -7.83 14.47 10.59
CA ALA A 64 -8.83 14.19 11.62
C ALA A 64 -9.61 12.89 11.35
N GLU A 65 -9.91 12.57 10.08
CA GLU A 65 -10.57 11.32 9.73
C GLU A 65 -9.63 10.11 9.88
N ILE A 66 -8.32 10.30 9.63
CA ILE A 66 -7.29 9.27 9.93
C ILE A 66 -7.22 9.00 11.43
N GLU A 67 -7.25 10.03 12.27
CA GLU A 67 -7.25 9.90 13.72
C GLU A 67 -8.49 9.14 14.22
N ASP A 68 -9.66 9.47 13.69
CA ASP A 68 -10.92 8.79 14.00
C ASP A 68 -10.88 7.31 13.60
N MET A 69 -10.36 7.00 12.41
CA MET A 69 -10.17 5.62 11.95
C MET A 69 -9.23 4.82 12.86
N MET A 70 -8.12 5.41 13.30
CA MET A 70 -7.17 4.74 14.19
C MET A 70 -7.79 4.49 15.57
N LYS A 71 -8.56 5.44 16.08
CA LYS A 71 -9.33 5.29 17.32
C LYS A 71 -10.39 4.20 17.19
N PHE A 72 -11.19 4.22 16.12
CA PHE A 72 -12.17 3.19 15.83
C PHE A 72 -11.55 1.78 15.80
N ALA A 73 -10.41 1.62 15.13
CA ALA A 73 -9.71 0.34 15.06
C ALA A 73 -9.26 -0.14 16.46
N ALA A 74 -8.75 0.78 17.30
CA ALA A 74 -8.32 0.47 18.67
C ALA A 74 -9.52 0.12 19.56
N GLU A 75 -10.64 0.83 19.48
CA GLU A 75 -11.86 0.53 20.22
C GLU A 75 -12.46 -0.83 19.83
N ARG A 76 -12.40 -1.17 18.54
CA ARG A 76 -12.99 -2.43 18.01
C ARG A 76 -12.15 -3.66 18.31
N PHE A 77 -10.82 -3.54 18.28
CA PHE A 77 -9.90 -4.67 18.33
C PHE A 77 -8.77 -4.53 19.36
N GLY A 78 -8.79 -3.50 20.19
CA GLY A 78 -7.81 -3.22 21.23
C GLY A 78 -6.60 -2.40 20.75
N ARG A 79 -6.04 -2.71 19.58
CA ARG A 79 -4.97 -1.91 18.95
C ARG A 79 -4.78 -2.31 17.48
N VAL A 80 -4.07 -1.46 16.75
CA VAL A 80 -3.53 -1.81 15.43
C VAL A 80 -2.14 -2.43 15.61
N ASP A 81 -2.00 -3.72 15.32
CA ASP A 81 -0.72 -4.45 15.36
C ASP A 81 0.04 -4.32 14.03
N ILE A 82 -0.69 -4.33 12.92
CA ILE A 82 -0.16 -4.25 11.56
C ILE A 82 -0.82 -3.06 10.86
N LEU A 83 -0.02 -2.12 10.42
CA LEU A 83 -0.47 -0.97 9.65
C LEU A 83 0.06 -1.10 8.22
N VAL A 84 -0.85 -1.15 7.24
CA VAL A 84 -0.50 -1.14 5.82
C VAL A 84 -0.96 0.18 5.21
N ASN A 85 -0.02 1.08 4.95
CA ASN A 85 -0.23 2.34 4.25
C ASN A 85 -0.21 2.07 2.75
N ASN A 86 -1.38 1.80 2.17
CA ASN A 86 -1.54 1.46 0.77
C ASN A 86 -2.36 2.48 -0.02
N ALA A 87 -3.22 3.27 0.63
CA ALA A 87 -4.02 4.28 -0.07
C ALA A 87 -3.15 5.18 -0.97
N GLY A 88 -3.61 5.40 -2.18
CA GLY A 88 -2.88 6.23 -3.13
C GLY A 88 -3.68 6.57 -4.37
N ILE A 89 -3.37 7.74 -4.92
CA ILE A 89 -3.93 8.25 -6.17
C ILE A 89 -2.79 8.68 -7.10
N GLN A 90 -3.11 8.83 -8.38
CA GLN A 90 -2.16 9.29 -9.39
C GLN A 90 -2.82 10.28 -10.35
N HIS A 91 -2.02 11.22 -10.84
CA HIS A 91 -2.33 12.08 -11.96
C HIS A 91 -1.09 12.19 -12.86
N VAL A 92 -1.30 12.33 -14.16
CA VAL A 92 -0.23 12.40 -15.17
C VAL A 92 -0.31 13.74 -15.87
N ALA A 93 0.75 14.54 -15.75
CA ALA A 93 0.94 15.82 -16.46
C ALA A 93 2.42 16.22 -16.38
N ARG A 94 2.89 17.04 -17.31
CA ARG A 94 4.22 17.66 -17.25
C ARG A 94 4.29 18.57 -16.02
N VAL A 95 5.48 18.84 -15.51
CA VAL A 95 5.68 19.63 -14.28
C VAL A 95 5.04 21.02 -14.40
N GLU A 96 5.23 21.67 -15.52
CA GLU A 96 4.70 23.02 -15.80
C GLU A 96 3.16 23.07 -15.94
N ASP A 97 2.55 21.94 -16.35
CA ASP A 97 1.11 21.81 -16.57
C ASP A 97 0.40 21.05 -15.43
N PHE A 98 1.14 20.68 -14.36
CA PHE A 98 0.58 19.84 -13.30
C PHE A 98 -0.38 20.66 -12.42
N PRO A 99 -1.69 20.29 -12.33
CA PRO A 99 -2.63 21.04 -11.52
C PRO A 99 -2.25 21.02 -10.03
N VAL A 100 -2.18 22.20 -9.40
CA VAL A 100 -1.73 22.35 -8.01
C VAL A 100 -2.59 21.54 -7.04
N GLU A 101 -3.91 21.53 -7.23
CA GLU A 101 -4.85 20.77 -6.40
C GLU A 101 -4.65 19.23 -6.53
N LYS A 102 -4.15 18.76 -7.69
CA LYS A 102 -3.79 17.34 -7.87
C LYS A 102 -2.48 17.01 -7.19
N TRP A 103 -1.52 17.94 -7.24
CA TRP A 103 -0.28 17.82 -6.48
C TRP A 103 -0.56 17.70 -4.98
N ASP A 104 -1.31 18.65 -4.43
CA ASP A 104 -1.64 18.68 -2.99
C ASP A 104 -2.38 17.42 -2.55
N ALA A 105 -3.37 16.97 -3.32
CA ALA A 105 -4.11 15.75 -3.04
C ALA A 105 -3.20 14.50 -3.06
N ILE A 106 -2.28 14.40 -4.03
CA ILE A 106 -1.35 13.26 -4.12
C ILE A 106 -0.40 13.26 -2.92
N ILE A 107 0.18 14.39 -2.54
CA ILE A 107 1.06 14.49 -1.37
C ILE A 107 0.28 14.14 -0.09
N ALA A 108 -0.93 14.68 0.07
CA ALA A 108 -1.77 14.40 1.24
C ALA A 108 -2.08 12.90 1.38
N ILE A 109 -2.57 12.26 0.30
CA ILE A 109 -3.02 10.86 0.34
C ILE A 109 -1.83 9.89 0.31
N ASN A 110 -0.85 10.09 -0.58
CA ASN A 110 0.19 9.09 -0.80
C ASN A 110 1.35 9.17 0.20
N LEU A 111 1.57 10.31 0.85
CA LEU A 111 2.69 10.53 1.78
C LEU A 111 2.23 10.95 3.18
N THR A 112 1.50 12.07 3.26
CA THR A 112 1.15 12.66 4.57
C THR A 112 0.26 11.72 5.38
N SER A 113 -0.64 10.99 4.73
CA SER A 113 -1.49 9.99 5.40
C SER A 113 -0.68 8.88 6.07
N ALA A 114 0.37 8.38 5.39
CA ALA A 114 1.25 7.34 5.94
C ALA A 114 1.98 7.83 7.20
N PHE A 115 2.40 9.10 7.21
CA PHE A 115 2.95 9.74 8.41
C PHE A 115 1.91 9.78 9.54
N HIS A 116 0.70 10.28 9.28
CA HIS A 116 -0.34 10.40 10.32
C HIS A 116 -0.74 9.04 10.89
N ALA A 117 -1.00 8.04 10.05
CA ALA A 117 -1.35 6.71 10.53
C ALA A 117 -0.21 6.06 11.32
N SER A 118 1.04 6.18 10.85
CA SER A 118 2.21 5.62 11.54
C SER A 118 2.44 6.26 12.90
N ARG A 119 2.39 7.61 13.02
CA ARG A 119 2.57 8.30 14.32
C ARG A 119 1.54 7.89 15.37
N LEU A 120 0.33 7.53 14.93
CA LEU A 120 -0.76 7.09 15.80
C LEU A 120 -0.65 5.61 16.21
N ALA A 121 -0.10 4.75 15.33
CA ALA A 121 0.07 3.33 15.60
C ALA A 121 1.27 3.02 16.52
N ILE A 122 2.39 3.71 16.32
CA ILE A 122 3.69 3.41 16.94
C ILE A 122 3.64 3.35 18.48
N PRO A 123 2.98 4.26 19.22
CA PRO A 123 2.99 4.21 20.69
C PRO A 123 2.44 2.88 21.23
N ALA A 124 1.30 2.42 20.72
CA ALA A 124 0.70 1.16 21.13
C ALA A 124 1.52 -0.07 20.68
N MET A 125 2.13 -0.02 19.50
CA MET A 125 3.03 -1.06 19.01
C MET A 125 4.29 -1.17 19.89
N ARG A 126 4.89 -0.04 20.27
CA ARG A 126 6.04 0.00 21.20
C ARG A 126 5.69 -0.55 22.58
N ALA A 127 4.56 -0.13 23.16
CA ALA A 127 4.09 -0.62 24.46
C ALA A 127 3.89 -2.15 24.46
N ALA A 128 3.44 -2.72 23.34
CA ALA A 128 3.30 -4.16 23.15
C ALA A 128 4.60 -4.87 22.77
N ASN A 129 5.67 -4.13 22.55
CA ASN A 129 6.93 -4.61 21.99
C ASN A 129 6.74 -5.46 20.72
N TRP A 130 5.73 -5.14 19.92
CA TRP A 130 5.44 -5.80 18.64
C TRP A 130 4.60 -4.88 17.73
N GLY A 131 5.05 -4.67 16.53
CA GLY A 131 4.34 -3.94 15.50
C GLY A 131 4.94 -4.13 14.11
N ARG A 132 4.11 -3.99 13.08
CA ARG A 132 4.53 -4.06 11.69
C ARG A 132 3.92 -2.90 10.91
N ILE A 133 4.77 -2.05 10.37
CA ILE A 133 4.38 -0.97 9.45
C ILE A 133 4.87 -1.34 8.07
N ILE A 134 3.94 -1.44 7.12
CA ILE A 134 4.22 -1.79 5.73
C ILE A 134 3.72 -0.64 4.87
N ASN A 135 4.62 0.04 4.20
CA ASN A 135 4.30 1.13 3.29
C ASN A 135 4.30 0.62 1.85
N VAL A 136 3.17 0.70 1.17
CA VAL A 136 3.10 0.39 -0.27
C VAL A 136 3.59 1.62 -1.04
N ALA A 137 4.88 1.61 -1.36
CA ALA A 137 5.52 2.63 -2.17
C ALA A 137 5.25 2.37 -3.68
N SER A 138 6.28 2.20 -4.47
CA SER A 138 6.28 1.89 -5.91
C SER A 138 7.73 1.81 -6.36
N VAL A 139 8.02 1.23 -7.52
CA VAL A 139 9.28 1.48 -8.25
C VAL A 139 9.54 2.98 -8.41
N HIS A 140 8.49 3.79 -8.52
CA HIS A 140 8.59 5.26 -8.55
C HIS A 140 8.99 5.90 -7.20
N GLY A 141 9.24 5.11 -6.18
CA GLY A 141 9.97 5.52 -4.97
C GLY A 141 11.47 5.29 -5.06
N LEU A 142 11.95 4.67 -6.15
CA LEU A 142 13.35 4.31 -6.41
C LEU A 142 13.89 4.98 -7.67
N VAL A 143 13.04 5.15 -8.70
CA VAL A 143 13.39 5.77 -9.97
C VAL A 143 12.36 6.80 -10.40
N GLY A 144 12.77 7.72 -11.28
CA GLY A 144 11.89 8.73 -11.85
C GLY A 144 10.99 8.19 -12.96
N SER A 145 9.95 8.96 -13.29
CA SER A 145 9.13 8.77 -14.48
C SER A 145 8.63 10.13 -14.95
N ALA A 146 8.73 10.41 -16.23
CA ALA A 146 8.18 11.63 -16.81
C ALA A 146 6.68 11.74 -16.50
N GLU A 147 6.19 12.96 -16.38
CA GLU A 147 4.77 13.32 -16.18
C GLU A 147 4.14 12.84 -14.86
N LYS A 148 4.93 12.32 -13.91
CA LYS A 148 4.48 11.79 -12.61
C LYS A 148 5.11 12.51 -11.43
N SER A 149 5.36 13.83 -11.52
CA SER A 149 6.13 14.60 -10.55
C SER A 149 5.63 14.42 -9.10
N ALA A 150 4.34 14.63 -8.83
CA ALA A 150 3.78 14.50 -7.48
C ALA A 150 3.83 13.06 -6.97
N TYR A 151 3.51 12.08 -7.84
CA TYR A 151 3.52 10.67 -7.46
C TYR A 151 4.95 10.18 -7.13
N VAL A 152 5.92 10.50 -7.97
CA VAL A 152 7.33 10.16 -7.75
C VAL A 152 7.85 10.81 -6.48
N ALA A 153 7.58 12.11 -6.26
CA ALA A 153 7.96 12.82 -5.05
C ALA A 153 7.37 12.17 -3.79
N ALA A 154 6.05 11.86 -3.80
CA ALA A 154 5.39 11.21 -2.69
C ALA A 154 5.96 9.82 -2.40
N LYS A 155 6.21 9.00 -3.43
CA LYS A 155 6.70 7.63 -3.25
C LYS A 155 8.17 7.58 -2.81
N HIS A 156 9.03 8.51 -3.25
CA HIS A 156 10.37 8.72 -2.66
C HIS A 156 10.27 9.16 -1.20
N GLY A 157 9.35 10.07 -0.89
CA GLY A 157 9.07 10.51 0.48
C GLY A 157 8.66 9.35 1.40
N VAL A 158 7.79 8.44 0.92
CA VAL A 158 7.39 7.23 1.66
C VAL A 158 8.58 6.31 1.94
N VAL A 159 9.48 6.12 0.98
CA VAL A 159 10.72 5.33 1.19
C VAL A 159 11.60 6.00 2.25
N GLY A 160 11.74 7.33 2.21
CA GLY A 160 12.44 8.09 3.24
C GLY A 160 11.80 7.94 4.63
N LEU A 161 10.48 8.11 4.72
CA LEU A 161 9.71 7.93 5.95
C LEU A 161 9.87 6.51 6.52
N THR A 162 9.89 5.49 5.66
CA THR A 162 10.10 4.09 6.05
C THR A 162 11.43 3.91 6.77
N LYS A 163 12.52 4.47 6.22
CA LYS A 163 13.87 4.39 6.80
C LYS A 163 13.95 5.06 8.16
N VAL A 164 13.44 6.28 8.28
CA VAL A 164 13.43 7.02 9.55
C VAL A 164 12.61 6.29 10.61
N THR A 165 11.40 5.85 10.26
CA THR A 165 10.53 5.08 11.17
C THR A 165 11.19 3.79 11.65
N ALA A 166 11.90 3.09 10.77
CA ALA A 166 12.64 1.88 11.14
C ALA A 166 13.79 2.17 12.11
N LEU A 167 14.58 3.22 11.85
CA LEU A 167 15.69 3.63 12.71
C LEU A 167 15.22 4.04 14.11
N GLU A 168 14.16 4.84 14.20
CA GLU A 168 13.59 5.30 15.48
C GLU A 168 12.98 4.15 16.32
N ASN A 169 12.72 3.00 15.71
CA ASN A 169 12.18 1.81 16.35
C ASN A 169 13.17 0.63 16.40
N ALA A 170 14.45 0.85 16.06
CA ALA A 170 15.44 -0.21 15.89
C ALA A 170 15.65 -1.07 17.14
N THR A 171 15.48 -0.51 18.34
CA THR A 171 15.63 -1.19 19.63
C THR A 171 14.34 -1.78 20.19
N SER A 172 13.25 -1.74 19.41
CA SER A 172 11.94 -2.27 19.81
C SER A 172 11.50 -3.42 18.90
N GLY A 173 10.39 -4.09 19.28
CA GLY A 173 9.76 -5.11 18.44
C GLY A 173 8.96 -4.57 17.24
N VAL A 174 9.07 -3.26 16.94
CA VAL A 174 8.38 -2.62 15.80
C VAL A 174 9.29 -2.57 14.59
N THR A 175 8.81 -3.01 13.43
CA THR A 175 9.52 -2.88 12.15
C THR A 175 8.72 -2.01 11.18
N CYS A 176 9.44 -1.31 10.30
CA CYS A 176 8.85 -0.54 9.22
C CYS A 176 9.59 -0.87 7.92
N ASN A 177 8.86 -1.29 6.88
CA ASN A 177 9.40 -1.65 5.59
C ASN A 177 8.50 -1.15 4.46
N ALA A 178 9.06 -0.95 3.28
CA ALA A 178 8.33 -0.58 2.07
C ALA A 178 8.31 -1.71 1.04
N ILE A 179 7.16 -1.91 0.42
CA ILE A 179 7.00 -2.70 -0.80
C ILE A 179 6.99 -1.72 -1.97
N CYS A 180 7.79 -2.00 -3.00
CA CYS A 180 7.91 -1.17 -4.20
C CYS A 180 7.48 -1.98 -5.44
N PRO A 181 6.16 -2.06 -5.73
CA PRO A 181 5.68 -2.79 -6.89
C PRO A 181 6.03 -2.10 -8.20
N GLY A 182 6.24 -2.90 -9.26
CA GLY A 182 6.14 -2.48 -10.65
C GLY A 182 4.68 -2.39 -11.12
N TRP A 183 4.39 -2.95 -12.29
CA TRP A 183 3.04 -3.04 -12.81
C TRP A 183 2.23 -4.13 -12.08
N VAL A 184 1.13 -3.74 -11.46
CA VAL A 184 0.16 -4.64 -10.82
C VAL A 184 -1.18 -4.50 -11.52
N LEU A 185 -1.71 -5.60 -12.07
CA LEU A 185 -2.98 -5.56 -12.79
C LEU A 185 -4.15 -5.34 -11.81
N THR A 186 -4.39 -4.09 -11.50
CA THR A 186 -5.51 -3.61 -10.68
C THR A 186 -6.55 -2.92 -11.55
N PRO A 187 -7.76 -2.63 -11.03
CA PRO A 187 -8.74 -1.82 -11.77
C PRO A 187 -8.19 -0.46 -12.26
N LEU A 188 -7.23 0.13 -11.53
CA LEU A 188 -6.57 1.36 -11.94
C LEU A 188 -5.66 1.15 -13.17
N VAL A 189 -4.87 0.07 -13.17
CA VAL A 189 -3.97 -0.26 -14.28
C VAL A 189 -4.75 -0.78 -15.49
N GLN A 190 -5.86 -1.52 -15.26
CA GLN A 190 -6.73 -1.93 -16.36
C GLN A 190 -7.24 -0.74 -17.18
N LYS A 191 -7.63 0.37 -16.53
CA LYS A 191 -8.00 1.59 -17.25
C LYS A 191 -6.87 2.17 -18.11
N GLN A 192 -5.61 2.03 -17.67
CA GLN A 192 -4.46 2.46 -18.47
C GLN A 192 -4.24 1.52 -19.67
N VAL A 193 -4.44 0.22 -19.47
CA VAL A 193 -4.44 -0.77 -20.59
C VAL A 193 -5.51 -0.43 -21.62
N ASP A 194 -6.74 -0.18 -21.16
CA ASP A 194 -7.86 0.15 -22.05
C ASP A 194 -7.59 1.42 -22.86
N ALA A 195 -7.08 2.47 -22.19
CA ALA A 195 -6.70 3.72 -22.86
C ALA A 195 -5.56 3.52 -23.88
N LYS A 196 -4.56 2.70 -23.53
CA LYS A 196 -3.45 2.36 -24.43
C LYS A 196 -3.94 1.56 -25.65
N ALA A 197 -4.84 0.59 -25.43
CA ALA A 197 -5.43 -0.21 -26.52
C ALA A 197 -6.17 0.68 -27.53
N VAL A 198 -6.99 1.63 -27.04
CA VAL A 198 -7.68 2.60 -27.88
C VAL A 198 -6.68 3.51 -28.63
N ALA A 199 -5.68 4.04 -27.94
CA ALA A 199 -4.70 4.97 -28.54
C ALA A 199 -3.87 4.30 -29.66
N LEU A 200 -3.58 3.00 -29.53
CA LEU A 200 -2.78 2.24 -30.50
C LEU A 200 -3.63 1.49 -31.54
N GLY A 201 -4.94 1.37 -31.33
CA GLY A 201 -5.83 0.58 -32.20
C GLY A 201 -5.55 -0.93 -32.13
N VAL A 202 -5.16 -1.43 -30.95
CA VAL A 202 -4.80 -2.83 -30.70
C VAL A 202 -5.72 -3.48 -29.67
N SER A 203 -5.60 -4.80 -29.50
CA SER A 203 -6.30 -5.53 -28.44
C SER A 203 -5.75 -5.17 -27.04
N ASN A 204 -6.56 -5.41 -25.98
CA ASN A 204 -6.11 -5.23 -24.60
C ASN A 204 -4.88 -6.09 -24.27
N GLU A 205 -4.79 -7.29 -24.83
CA GLU A 205 -3.64 -8.17 -24.62
C GLU A 205 -2.35 -7.61 -25.24
N GLU A 206 -2.44 -7.08 -26.44
CA GLU A 206 -1.31 -6.39 -27.08
C GLU A 206 -0.93 -5.12 -26.33
N ALA A 207 -1.91 -4.35 -25.84
CA ALA A 207 -1.67 -3.16 -25.02
C ALA A 207 -0.97 -3.48 -23.69
N LYS A 208 -1.32 -4.61 -23.04
CA LYS A 208 -0.61 -5.13 -21.85
C LYS A 208 0.85 -5.45 -22.19
N ASN A 209 1.08 -6.17 -23.28
CA ASN A 209 2.44 -6.51 -23.70
C ASN A 209 3.28 -5.27 -24.01
N VAL A 210 2.68 -4.24 -24.62
CA VAL A 210 3.36 -2.95 -24.84
C VAL A 210 3.73 -2.29 -23.53
N LEU A 211 2.79 -2.20 -22.56
CA LEU A 211 3.05 -1.59 -21.25
C LEU A 211 4.16 -2.32 -20.48
N LEU A 212 4.12 -3.65 -20.46
CA LEU A 212 5.14 -4.48 -19.80
C LEU A 212 6.49 -4.33 -20.50
N GLY A 213 6.54 -4.43 -21.83
CA GLY A 213 7.77 -4.34 -22.61
C GLY A 213 8.49 -3.00 -22.50
N GLU A 214 7.78 -1.92 -22.11
CA GLU A 214 8.40 -0.62 -21.88
C GLU A 214 9.29 -0.60 -20.62
N LYS A 215 8.99 -1.44 -19.61
CA LYS A 215 9.56 -1.28 -18.27
C LYS A 215 9.86 -2.57 -17.50
N GLU A 216 9.14 -3.67 -17.74
CA GLU A 216 9.27 -4.91 -16.97
C GLU A 216 9.88 -6.05 -17.81
N PRO A 217 11.18 -6.34 -17.66
CA PRO A 217 11.86 -7.42 -18.38
C PRO A 217 11.21 -8.80 -18.24
N SER A 218 10.54 -9.08 -17.11
CA SER A 218 9.83 -10.34 -16.90
C SER A 218 8.61 -10.53 -17.80
N MET A 219 8.10 -9.45 -18.42
CA MET A 219 6.86 -9.44 -19.22
C MET A 219 5.64 -9.98 -18.45
N GLN A 220 5.60 -9.81 -17.12
CA GLN A 220 4.53 -10.30 -16.26
C GLN A 220 4.10 -9.23 -15.27
N PHE A 221 2.79 -9.06 -15.10
CA PHE A 221 2.25 -8.23 -14.00
C PHE A 221 2.47 -8.95 -12.67
N THR A 222 2.93 -8.22 -11.67
CA THR A 222 2.83 -8.66 -10.28
C THR A 222 1.34 -8.71 -9.87
N THR A 223 0.95 -9.70 -9.09
CA THR A 223 -0.41 -9.85 -8.59
C THR A 223 -0.60 -9.24 -7.21
N PRO A 224 -1.81 -8.81 -6.84
CA PRO A 224 -2.12 -8.40 -5.46
C PRO A 224 -1.83 -9.49 -4.42
N GLU A 225 -1.99 -10.76 -4.79
CA GLU A 225 -1.71 -11.94 -3.97
C GLU A 225 -0.22 -12.06 -3.65
N GLU A 226 0.66 -11.91 -4.64
CA GLU A 226 2.12 -11.95 -4.45
C GLU A 226 2.59 -10.83 -3.51
N LEU A 227 2.04 -9.62 -3.66
CA LEU A 227 2.31 -8.50 -2.74
C LEU A 227 1.78 -8.81 -1.32
N GLY A 228 0.66 -9.52 -1.23
CA GLY A 228 0.10 -10.01 0.03
C GLY A 228 1.04 -10.98 0.74
N GLU A 229 1.64 -11.93 0.02
CA GLU A 229 2.60 -12.88 0.58
C GLU A 229 3.89 -12.18 1.06
N LEU A 230 4.36 -11.16 0.34
CA LEU A 230 5.49 -10.34 0.82
C LEU A 230 5.11 -9.56 2.10
N ALA A 231 3.89 -9.04 2.20
CA ALA A 231 3.41 -8.40 3.43
C ALA A 231 3.33 -9.40 4.59
N VAL A 232 2.91 -10.64 4.34
CA VAL A 232 2.93 -11.74 5.32
C VAL A 232 4.36 -12.06 5.74
N PHE A 233 5.31 -12.11 4.81
CA PHE A 233 6.73 -12.29 5.15
C PHE A 233 7.21 -11.18 6.11
N PHE A 234 6.90 -9.91 5.86
CA PHE A 234 7.27 -8.81 6.76
C PHE A 234 6.62 -8.91 8.14
N CYS A 235 5.55 -9.68 8.29
CA CYS A 235 4.92 -9.96 9.59
C CYS A 235 5.48 -11.22 10.27
N SER A 236 6.29 -12.02 9.59
CA SER A 236 6.83 -13.27 10.11
C SER A 236 8.02 -13.07 11.06
N PRO A 237 8.33 -14.03 11.92
CA PRO A 237 9.55 -14.01 12.75
C PRO A 237 10.84 -13.93 11.91
N ALA A 238 10.85 -14.48 10.70
CA ALA A 238 12.01 -14.48 9.80
C ALA A 238 12.43 -13.05 9.38
N SER A 239 11.50 -12.10 9.42
CA SER A 239 11.73 -10.69 9.04
C SER A 239 12.02 -9.76 10.21
N ASN A 240 12.18 -10.26 11.44
CA ASN A 240 12.37 -9.40 12.62
C ASN A 240 13.55 -8.44 12.51
N ASN A 241 14.57 -8.80 11.73
CA ASN A 241 15.72 -7.93 11.47
C ASN A 241 15.71 -7.29 10.07
N VAL A 242 14.61 -7.40 9.34
CA VAL A 242 14.37 -6.65 8.10
C VAL A 242 13.76 -5.30 8.48
N ARG A 243 14.55 -4.22 8.38
CA ARG A 243 14.18 -2.90 8.88
C ARG A 243 14.59 -1.81 7.89
N GLY A 244 13.64 -1.00 7.46
CA GLY A 244 13.87 0.15 6.59
C GLY A 244 14.17 -0.20 5.14
N VAL A 245 13.88 -1.43 4.70
CA VAL A 245 14.07 -1.82 3.31
C VAL A 245 13.00 -1.20 2.42
N ALA A 246 13.38 -0.92 1.17
CA ALA A 246 12.49 -0.67 0.06
C ALA A 246 12.61 -1.88 -0.88
N TRP A 247 11.72 -2.87 -0.70
CA TRP A 247 11.79 -4.14 -1.41
C TRP A 247 10.96 -4.07 -2.68
N ASN A 248 11.62 -4.13 -3.83
CA ASN A 248 10.97 -4.13 -5.13
C ASN A 248 10.42 -5.51 -5.50
N MET A 249 9.24 -5.50 -6.12
CA MET A 249 8.60 -6.64 -6.78
C MET A 249 8.08 -6.09 -8.13
N ASP A 250 8.96 -6.06 -9.13
CA ASP A 250 8.84 -5.17 -10.28
C ASP A 250 9.27 -5.81 -11.61
N GLY A 251 9.37 -7.13 -11.64
CA GLY A 251 9.76 -7.85 -12.85
C GLY A 251 11.13 -7.49 -13.42
N GLY A 252 12.00 -6.87 -12.59
CA GLY A 252 13.34 -6.44 -13.00
C GLY A 252 13.41 -4.99 -13.50
N TRP A 253 12.35 -4.19 -13.34
CA TRP A 253 12.31 -2.79 -13.80
C TRP A 253 13.50 -1.97 -13.29
N VAL A 254 13.86 -2.06 -12.02
CA VAL A 254 14.96 -1.27 -11.44
C VAL A 254 16.30 -2.00 -11.39
N ALA A 255 16.40 -3.17 -11.99
CA ALA A 255 17.63 -3.96 -12.04
C ALA A 255 18.53 -3.61 -13.25
N GLN A 256 18.10 -2.69 -14.11
CA GLN A 256 18.78 -2.29 -15.36
C GLN A 256 19.23 -0.83 -15.34
#